data_3906458bfe82167725052ff96c3ba66b
#
_entry.id   3906458bfe82167725052ff96c3ba66b
#
_cell.length_a   1.000
_cell.length_b   1.000
_cell.length_c   1.000
_cell.angle_alpha   90.00
_cell.angle_beta   90.00
_cell.angle_gamma   90.00
#
_symmetry.space_group_name_H-M   'P 1'
#
loop_
_entity.id
_entity.type
_entity.pdbx_description
1 polymer ?
#
loop_
_entity_poly.entity_id
_entity_poly.type
_entity_poly.pdbx_seq_one_letter_code
_entity_poly.pdbx_strand_id
1 'polypeptide(L)'
;MSNGLLIVHVDVSVLPDRVDDFLAATEINASATRLEPGVVRFDVLRDRDDTGHVVLVEVYRDDEAAAAHKTTGHYADWRGAVAPMMARPRRSTRLVNISPDDAEW
;
A
#
# COMPACT_ATOMS: atom_id res chain seq x y z
N MET A 1 -1.23 12.76 23.59
CA MET A 1 -0.76 12.70 22.31
C MET A 1 -0.53 11.32 21.85
N SER A 2 -1.03 10.99 20.79
CA SER A 2 -1.02 9.64 20.34
C SER A 2 -0.22 9.54 19.04
N ASN A 3 0.76 8.64 19.04
CA ASN A 3 1.51 8.27 17.86
C ASN A 3 1.27 6.79 17.64
N GLY A 4 -0.01 6.45 17.40
CA GLY A 4 -0.47 5.08 17.33
C GLY A 4 -0.84 4.60 15.95
N LEU A 5 -0.60 5.40 14.92
CA LEU A 5 -0.85 4.97 13.54
C LEU A 5 0.14 3.87 13.14
N LEU A 6 -0.34 2.92 12.36
CA LEU A 6 0.53 1.97 11.69
C LEU A 6 0.69 2.44 10.26
N ILE A 7 1.93 2.72 9.87
CA ILE A 7 2.27 3.15 8.52
C ILE A 7 3.09 2.05 7.88
N VAL A 8 2.68 1.61 6.70
CA VAL A 8 3.37 0.56 5.98
C VAL A 8 3.87 1.11 4.65
N HIS A 9 5.17 1.02 4.42
CA HIS A 9 5.77 1.27 3.12
C HIS A 9 5.97 -0.06 2.42
N VAL A 10 5.43 -0.20 1.23
CA VAL A 10 5.61 -1.41 0.43
C VAL A 10 6.39 -1.04 -0.81
N ASP A 11 7.60 -1.58 -0.93
CA ASP A 11 8.46 -1.39 -2.10
C ASP A 11 8.22 -2.54 -3.08
N VAL A 12 7.86 -2.19 -4.32
CA VAL A 12 7.57 -3.17 -5.35
C VAL A 12 8.46 -2.90 -6.57
N SER A 13 9.11 -3.94 -7.05
CA SER A 13 9.82 -3.90 -8.33
C SER A 13 8.97 -4.63 -9.36
N VAL A 14 8.50 -3.89 -10.36
CA VAL A 14 7.58 -4.39 -11.37
C VAL A 14 8.36 -4.71 -12.65
N LEU A 15 8.01 -5.81 -13.30
CA LEU A 15 8.59 -6.15 -14.61
C LEU A 15 8.33 -5.01 -15.61
N PRO A 16 9.32 -4.63 -16.44
CA PRO A 16 9.20 -3.44 -17.29
C PRO A 16 7.98 -3.41 -18.22
N ASP A 17 7.56 -4.55 -18.70
CA ASP A 17 6.41 -4.66 -19.61
C ASP A 17 5.07 -4.83 -18.87
N ARG A 18 5.07 -4.82 -17.55
CA ARG A 18 3.87 -5.03 -16.74
C ARG A 18 3.51 -3.82 -15.87
N VAL A 19 4.21 -2.69 -16.04
CA VAL A 19 4.02 -1.52 -15.17
C VAL A 19 2.59 -0.97 -15.29
N ASP A 20 2.09 -0.81 -16.50
CA ASP A 20 0.73 -0.27 -16.69
C ASP A 20 -0.33 -1.19 -16.09
N ASP A 21 -0.19 -2.50 -16.28
CA ASP A 21 -1.10 -3.49 -15.70
C ASP A 21 -1.04 -3.47 -14.19
N PHE A 22 0.16 -3.36 -13.62
CA PHE A 22 0.35 -3.28 -12.18
C PHE A 22 -0.34 -2.04 -11.61
N LEU A 23 -0.14 -0.89 -12.22
CA LEU A 23 -0.74 0.35 -11.75
C LEU A 23 -2.27 0.31 -11.85
N ALA A 24 -2.82 -0.29 -12.91
CA ALA A 24 -4.26 -0.43 -13.06
C ALA A 24 -4.86 -1.33 -11.97
N ALA A 25 -4.26 -2.48 -11.73
CA ALA A 25 -4.71 -3.39 -10.68
C ALA A 25 -4.58 -2.74 -9.29
N THR A 26 -3.49 -2.00 -9.08
CA THR A 26 -3.23 -1.34 -7.80
C THR A 26 -4.22 -0.22 -7.54
N GLU A 27 -4.65 0.51 -8.56
CA GLU A 27 -5.64 1.57 -8.38
C GLU A 27 -7.00 0.99 -7.96
N ILE A 28 -7.39 -0.16 -8.49
CA ILE A 28 -8.62 -0.83 -8.06
C ILE A 28 -8.57 -1.15 -6.57
N ASN A 29 -7.46 -1.74 -6.12
CA ASN A 29 -7.28 -2.04 -4.70
C ASN A 29 -7.21 -0.77 -3.85
N ALA A 30 -6.46 0.23 -4.29
CA ALA A 30 -6.28 1.48 -3.54
C ALA A 30 -7.61 2.21 -3.35
N SER A 31 -8.42 2.29 -4.39
CA SER A 31 -9.72 2.96 -4.33
C SER A 31 -10.65 2.28 -3.33
N ALA A 32 -10.70 0.95 -3.35
CA ALA A 32 -11.51 0.19 -2.41
C ALA A 32 -10.97 0.28 -0.98
N THR A 33 -9.64 0.25 -0.83
CA THR A 33 -8.99 0.34 0.46
C THR A 33 -9.28 1.66 1.16
N ARG A 34 -9.30 2.76 0.41
CA ARG A 34 -9.61 4.09 0.97
C ARG A 34 -11.00 4.18 1.58
N LEU A 35 -11.91 3.26 1.23
CA LEU A 35 -13.26 3.22 1.80
C LEU A 35 -13.34 2.39 3.08
N GLU A 36 -12.29 1.69 3.46
CA GLU A 36 -12.27 0.91 4.70
C GLU A 36 -12.21 1.85 5.91
N PRO A 37 -13.02 1.60 6.96
CA PRO A 37 -13.15 2.55 8.08
C PRO A 37 -11.86 2.84 8.83
N GLY A 38 -10.95 1.88 8.89
CA GLY A 38 -9.70 2.04 9.63
C GLY A 38 -8.54 2.56 8.79
N VAL A 39 -8.77 2.86 7.51
CA VAL A 39 -7.72 3.35 6.62
C VAL A 39 -7.71 4.87 6.64
N VAL A 40 -6.58 5.44 7.02
CA VAL A 40 -6.39 6.90 7.03
C VAL A 40 -5.93 7.37 5.66
N ARG A 41 -5.05 6.59 5.01
CA ARG A 41 -4.45 6.99 3.75
C ARG A 41 -3.93 5.76 3.01
N PHE A 42 -4.00 5.80 1.69
CA PHE A 42 -3.40 4.78 0.83
C PHE A 42 -2.91 5.46 -0.43
N ASP A 43 -1.59 5.63 -0.55
CA ASP A 43 -0.96 6.33 -1.66
C ASP A 43 -0.21 5.35 -2.56
N VAL A 44 -0.30 5.58 -3.85
CA VAL A 44 0.45 4.83 -4.86
C VAL A 44 1.44 5.80 -5.48
N LEU A 45 2.72 5.55 -5.28
CA LEU A 45 3.78 6.43 -5.74
C LEU A 45 4.71 5.67 -6.67
N ARG A 46 5.29 6.36 -7.63
CA ARG A 46 6.27 5.77 -8.54
C ARG A 46 7.56 6.56 -8.49
N ASP A 47 8.68 5.85 -8.48
CA ASP A 47 10.01 6.45 -8.54
C ASP A 47 10.15 7.27 -9.81
N ARG A 48 10.60 8.51 -9.68
CA ARG A 48 10.75 9.42 -10.82
C ARG A 48 11.79 8.94 -11.83
N ASP A 49 12.78 8.21 -11.35
CA ASP A 49 13.93 7.81 -12.16
C ASP A 49 13.90 6.32 -12.52
N ASP A 50 12.95 5.56 -11.98
CA ASP A 50 12.81 4.14 -12.24
C ASP A 50 11.32 3.80 -12.32
N THR A 51 10.80 3.69 -13.53
CA THR A 51 9.37 3.48 -13.76
C THR A 51 8.86 2.13 -13.25
N GLY A 52 9.75 1.18 -13.01
CA GLY A 52 9.38 -0.13 -12.44
C GLY A 52 9.40 -0.17 -10.93
N HIS A 53 9.82 0.89 -10.27
CA HIS A 53 9.84 0.95 -8.80
C HIS A 53 8.63 1.73 -8.30
N VAL A 54 7.72 1.03 -7.62
CA VAL A 54 6.49 1.59 -7.08
C VAL A 54 6.51 1.44 -5.56
N VAL A 55 6.08 2.49 -4.87
CA VAL A 55 5.98 2.49 -3.41
C VAL A 55 4.53 2.73 -3.02
N LEU A 56 3.98 1.83 -2.20
CA LEU A 56 2.68 2.03 -1.60
C LEU A 56 2.89 2.58 -0.19
N VAL A 57 2.17 3.64 0.15
CA VAL A 57 2.17 4.19 1.51
C VAL A 57 0.78 3.95 2.07
N GLU A 58 0.70 3.06 3.04
CA GLU A 58 -0.57 2.65 3.65
C GLU A 58 -0.57 3.12 5.09
N VAL A 59 -1.61 3.86 5.48
CA VAL A 59 -1.72 4.39 6.84
C VAL A 59 -3.00 3.88 7.45
N TYR A 60 -2.87 3.15 8.54
CA TYR A 60 -3.98 2.54 9.28
C TYR A 60 -4.07 3.16 10.68
N ARG A 61 -5.30 3.25 11.21
CA ARG A 61 -5.52 3.79 12.56
C ARG A 61 -4.87 2.93 13.63
N ASP A 62 -4.76 1.61 13.39
CA ASP A 62 -4.21 0.66 14.34
C ASP A 62 -3.88 -0.66 13.63
N ASP A 63 -3.34 -1.60 14.40
CA ASP A 63 -2.99 -2.91 13.88
C ASP A 63 -4.22 -3.71 13.43
N GLU A 64 -5.37 -3.50 14.10
CA GLU A 64 -6.60 -4.20 13.74
C GLU A 64 -7.09 -3.79 12.37
N ALA A 65 -7.00 -2.50 12.03
CA ALA A 65 -7.39 -2.00 10.71
C ALA A 65 -6.50 -2.59 9.61
N ALA A 66 -5.19 -2.71 9.87
CA ALA A 66 -4.27 -3.32 8.93
C ALA A 66 -4.58 -4.81 8.72
N ALA A 67 -4.90 -5.51 9.80
CA ALA A 67 -5.28 -6.92 9.72
C ALA A 67 -6.61 -7.08 8.96
N ALA A 68 -7.58 -6.21 9.22
CA ALA A 68 -8.87 -6.23 8.54
C ALA A 68 -8.71 -6.04 7.03
N HIS A 69 -7.82 -5.13 6.62
CA HIS A 69 -7.53 -4.90 5.19
C HIS A 69 -7.14 -6.21 4.48
N LYS A 70 -6.32 -7.02 5.12
CA LYS A 70 -5.84 -8.27 4.53
C LYS A 70 -6.90 -9.37 4.42
N THR A 71 -8.07 -9.17 5.01
CA THR A 71 -9.18 -10.11 4.89
C THR A 71 -10.17 -9.72 3.78
N THR A 72 -9.95 -8.58 3.12
CA THR A 72 -10.87 -8.08 2.10
C THR A 72 -10.70 -8.81 0.77
N GLY A 73 -11.78 -8.83 -0.01
CA GLY A 73 -11.75 -9.40 -1.36
C GLY A 73 -10.84 -8.61 -2.28
N HIS A 74 -10.86 -7.28 -2.17
CA HIS A 74 -10.02 -6.45 -3.05
C HIS A 74 -8.53 -6.64 -2.78
N TYR A 75 -8.13 -6.90 -1.53
CA TYR A 75 -6.74 -7.24 -1.24
C TYR A 75 -6.36 -8.60 -1.86
N ALA A 76 -7.21 -9.61 -1.68
CA ALA A 76 -6.96 -10.94 -2.24
C ALA A 76 -6.85 -10.89 -3.76
N ASP A 77 -7.74 -10.17 -4.41
CA ASP A 77 -7.73 -10.02 -5.86
C ASP A 77 -6.45 -9.32 -6.33
N TRP A 78 -6.06 -8.23 -5.65
CA TRP A 78 -4.84 -7.51 -5.97
C TRP A 78 -3.62 -8.43 -5.83
N ARG A 79 -3.51 -9.11 -4.71
CA ARG A 79 -2.38 -9.99 -4.41
C ARG A 79 -2.21 -11.07 -5.48
N GLY A 80 -3.30 -11.67 -5.91
CA GLY A 80 -3.28 -12.69 -6.95
C GLY A 80 -2.92 -12.12 -8.32
N ALA A 81 -3.48 -10.96 -8.66
CA ALA A 81 -3.26 -10.35 -9.97
C ALA A 81 -1.83 -9.87 -10.15
N VAL A 82 -1.23 -9.26 -9.12
CA VAL A 82 0.08 -8.61 -9.25
C VAL A 82 1.27 -9.55 -9.02
N ALA A 83 1.05 -10.72 -8.42
CA ALA A 83 2.14 -11.65 -8.14
C ALA A 83 3.02 -11.92 -9.37
N PRO A 84 2.45 -12.25 -10.54
CA PRO A 84 3.29 -12.51 -11.73
C PRO A 84 3.88 -11.25 -12.38
N MET A 85 3.51 -10.07 -11.90
CA MET A 85 4.01 -8.80 -12.45
C MET A 85 5.26 -8.31 -11.74
N MET A 86 5.60 -8.92 -10.60
CA MET A 86 6.74 -8.48 -9.78
C MET A 86 8.03 -9.13 -10.25
N ALA A 87 9.09 -8.33 -10.34
CA ALA A 87 10.42 -8.82 -10.69
C ALA A 87 11.06 -9.58 -9.54
N ARG A 88 10.64 -9.27 -8.31
CA ARG A 88 11.09 -9.93 -7.08
C ARG A 88 10.02 -9.76 -6.01
N PRO A 89 10.08 -10.50 -4.89
CA PRO A 89 9.11 -10.31 -3.81
C PRO A 89 9.12 -8.88 -3.29
N ARG A 90 7.93 -8.35 -3.02
CA ARG A 90 7.80 -7.01 -2.45
C ARG A 90 8.33 -6.97 -1.03
N ARG A 91 8.80 -5.80 -0.61
CA ARG A 91 9.33 -5.58 0.73
C ARG A 91 8.43 -4.61 1.48
N SER A 92 8.06 -4.96 2.70
CA SER A 92 7.24 -4.12 3.55
C SER A 92 8.05 -3.64 4.75
N THR A 93 7.90 -2.36 5.08
CA THR A 93 8.47 -1.78 6.29
C THR A 93 7.33 -1.22 7.11
N ARG A 94 7.27 -1.60 8.38
CA ARG A 94 6.23 -1.13 9.31
C ARG A 94 6.80 0.01 10.13
N LEU A 95 6.09 1.14 10.11
CA LEU A 95 6.54 2.38 10.70
C LEU A 95 5.48 2.93 11.64
N VAL A 96 5.91 3.77 12.57
CA VAL A 96 5.01 4.55 13.41
C VAL A 96 5.35 6.02 13.24
N ASN A 97 4.34 6.87 13.30
CA ASN A 97 4.56 8.31 13.15
C ASN A 97 5.20 8.91 14.39
N ILE A 98 6.25 9.67 14.20
CA ILE A 98 6.88 10.45 15.26
C ILE A 98 6.43 11.91 15.13
N SER A 99 6.45 12.43 13.90
CA SER A 99 5.99 13.77 13.55
C SER A 99 5.54 13.75 12.10
N PRO A 100 4.37 14.28 11.77
CA PRO A 100 3.37 14.88 12.68
C PRO A 100 2.67 13.82 13.54
N ASP A 101 1.89 14.27 14.52
CA ASP A 101 1.10 13.37 15.35
C ASP A 101 -0.13 12.87 14.57
N ASP A 102 -0.90 11.96 15.19
CA ASP A 102 -1.99 11.25 14.50
C ASP A 102 -3.01 12.20 13.87
N ALA A 103 -3.29 13.31 14.49
CA ALA A 103 -4.35 14.21 14.04
C ALA A 103 -4.04 14.91 12.71
N GLU A 104 -2.79 14.89 12.30
CA GLU A 104 -2.35 15.59 11.08
C GLU A 104 -2.16 14.67 9.88
N TRP A 105 -2.53 13.44 10.01
CA TRP A 105 -2.42 12.48 8.91
C TRP A 105 -3.70 12.36 8.07
#